data_10beecc8bbcef0a8d30a67e0860bc77d
#
_entry.id   10beecc8bbcef0a8d30a67e0860bc77d
#
_cell.length_a   1.000
_cell.length_b   1.000
_cell.length_c   1.000
_cell.angle_alpha   90.00
_cell.angle_beta   90.00
_cell.angle_gamma   90.00
#
_symmetry.space_group_name_H-M   'P 1'
#
loop_
_entity.id
_entity.type
_entity.pdbx_description
1 polymer ?
#
loop_
_entity_poly.entity_id
_entity_poly.type
_entity_poly.pdbx_seq_one_letter_code
_entity_poly.pdbx_strand_id
1 'polypeptide(L)'
;MNVTLDASVWLAAMSAGEREHPRCAALVASLVERRVPLHQPGLFVIEVAAAIARRTRNRALAMAAGEAALAMPYLTLHSLDHALAAEAADVAATCALRGADAVYVATARHAGATLLTLDAEVRDRAAGVATVRTPAEWSGAMA
;
A
#
# COMPACT_ATOMS: atom_id res chain seq x y z
N MET A 1 -8.53 12.57 -6.42
CA MET A 1 -8.66 11.23 -5.82
C MET A 1 -7.28 10.61 -5.75
N ASN A 2 -6.79 10.39 -4.55
CA ASN A 2 -5.45 9.85 -4.29
C ASN A 2 -5.56 8.49 -3.61
N VAL A 3 -4.63 7.60 -3.87
CA VAL A 3 -4.60 6.25 -3.30
C VAL A 3 -3.24 5.95 -2.70
N THR A 4 -3.24 5.24 -1.58
CA THR A 4 -2.08 4.55 -1.01
C THR A 4 -2.37 3.06 -1.02
N LEU A 5 -1.47 2.26 -1.56
CA LEU A 5 -1.58 0.80 -1.59
C LEU A 5 -0.75 0.20 -0.45
N ASP A 6 -1.37 -0.60 0.40
CA ASP A 6 -0.61 -1.48 1.26
C ASP A 6 0.16 -2.50 0.39
N ALA A 7 1.36 -2.89 0.83
CA ALA A 7 2.16 -3.87 0.12
C ALA A 7 1.40 -5.18 -0.15
N SER A 8 0.48 -5.57 0.73
CA SER A 8 -0.37 -6.76 0.54
C SER A 8 -1.17 -6.72 -0.77
N VAL A 9 -1.70 -5.56 -1.13
CA VAL A 9 -2.48 -5.38 -2.36
C VAL A 9 -1.59 -5.48 -3.60
N TRP A 10 -0.45 -4.80 -3.57
CA TRP A 10 0.52 -4.85 -4.67
C TRP A 10 1.06 -6.27 -4.89
N LEU A 11 1.47 -6.94 -3.81
CA LEU A 11 1.99 -8.31 -3.87
C LEU A 11 0.96 -9.28 -4.42
N ALA A 12 -0.30 -9.18 -4.01
CA ALA A 12 -1.38 -9.99 -4.57
C ALA A 12 -1.61 -9.68 -6.05
N ALA A 13 -1.51 -8.41 -6.46
CA ALA A 13 -1.64 -8.01 -7.86
C ALA A 13 -0.53 -8.59 -8.74
N MET A 14 0.66 -8.81 -8.18
CA MET A 14 1.83 -9.31 -8.92
C MET A 14 2.01 -10.84 -8.81
N SER A 15 1.22 -11.53 -7.99
CA SER A 15 1.41 -12.95 -7.67
C SER A 15 0.20 -13.78 -8.06
N ALA A 16 0.26 -14.45 -9.21
CA ALA A 16 -0.86 -15.21 -9.79
C ALA A 16 -1.39 -16.34 -8.89
N GLY A 17 -0.58 -16.85 -7.94
CA GLY A 17 -0.99 -17.87 -6.99
C GLY A 17 -1.78 -17.34 -5.78
N GLU A 18 -1.84 -16.04 -5.59
CA GLU A 18 -2.57 -15.43 -4.48
C GLU A 18 -4.09 -15.45 -4.74
N ARG A 19 -4.85 -15.73 -3.69
CA ARG A 19 -6.32 -15.78 -3.76
C ARG A 19 -6.92 -14.49 -4.30
N GLU A 20 -6.42 -13.35 -3.86
CA GLU A 20 -6.92 -12.02 -4.23
C GLU A 20 -6.27 -11.48 -5.52
N HIS A 21 -5.44 -12.28 -6.20
CA HIS A 21 -4.75 -11.86 -7.40
C HIS A 21 -5.67 -11.28 -8.47
N PRO A 22 -6.76 -11.92 -8.91
CA PRO A 22 -7.59 -11.38 -9.99
C PRO A 22 -8.13 -9.98 -9.65
N ARG A 23 -8.58 -9.79 -8.42
CA ARG A 23 -9.13 -8.53 -7.95
C ARG A 23 -8.07 -7.45 -7.82
N CYS A 24 -6.94 -7.78 -7.23
CA CYS A 24 -5.86 -6.81 -7.03
C CYS A 24 -5.19 -6.44 -8.36
N ALA A 25 -5.00 -7.39 -9.27
CA ALA A 25 -4.47 -7.12 -10.60
C ALA A 25 -5.39 -6.18 -11.40
N ALA A 26 -6.70 -6.43 -11.38
CA ALA A 26 -7.68 -5.56 -12.01
C ALA A 26 -7.71 -4.17 -11.40
N LEU A 27 -7.58 -4.07 -10.07
CA LEU A 27 -7.49 -2.80 -9.36
C LEU A 27 -6.28 -1.99 -9.83
N VAL A 28 -5.10 -2.58 -9.81
CA VAL A 28 -3.86 -1.89 -10.22
C VAL A 28 -3.95 -1.43 -11.67
N ALA A 29 -4.45 -2.27 -12.56
CA ALA A 29 -4.67 -1.89 -13.96
C ALA A 29 -5.62 -0.69 -14.09
N SER A 30 -6.72 -0.69 -13.34
CA SER A 30 -7.68 0.41 -13.31
C SER A 30 -7.09 1.72 -12.78
N LEU A 31 -6.25 1.65 -11.74
CA LEU A 31 -5.56 2.83 -11.20
C LEU A 31 -4.66 3.48 -12.26
N VAL A 32 -3.92 2.67 -13.00
CA VAL A 32 -3.05 3.13 -14.09
C VAL A 32 -3.87 3.73 -15.23
N GLU A 33 -4.88 3.03 -15.71
CA GLU A 33 -5.75 3.46 -16.80
C GLU A 33 -6.43 4.81 -16.49
N ARG A 34 -6.89 4.96 -15.27
CA ARG A 34 -7.56 6.19 -14.80
C ARG A 34 -6.61 7.28 -14.32
N ARG A 35 -5.30 7.03 -14.39
CA ARG A 35 -4.25 7.99 -13.99
C ARG A 35 -4.40 8.45 -12.54
N VAL A 36 -4.78 7.53 -11.66
CA VAL A 36 -4.96 7.85 -10.24
C VAL A 36 -3.61 8.09 -9.58
N PRO A 37 -3.41 9.24 -8.91
CA PRO A 37 -2.16 9.50 -8.19
C PRO A 37 -1.96 8.50 -7.05
N LEU A 38 -0.79 7.87 -7.03
CA LEU A 38 -0.37 6.95 -5.98
C LEU A 38 0.58 7.66 -5.03
N HIS A 39 0.28 7.62 -3.75
CA HIS A 39 1.12 8.18 -2.69
C HIS A 39 1.58 7.05 -1.78
N GLN A 40 2.85 6.69 -1.89
CA GLN A 40 3.42 5.53 -1.20
C GLN A 40 4.54 5.95 -0.24
N PRO A 41 4.65 5.33 0.94
CA PRO A 41 5.84 5.51 1.77
C PRO A 41 7.03 4.79 1.15
N GLY A 42 8.25 5.25 1.45
CA GLY A 42 9.48 4.56 1.04
C GLY A 42 9.52 3.10 1.50
N LEU A 43 8.88 2.81 2.62
CA LEU A 43 8.71 1.45 3.16
C LEU A 43 8.07 0.48 2.17
N PHE A 44 7.21 0.96 1.28
CA PHE A 44 6.53 0.15 0.28
C PHE A 44 7.50 -0.68 -0.57
N VAL A 45 8.53 -0.04 -1.11
CA VAL A 45 9.55 -0.71 -1.93
C VAL A 45 10.31 -1.76 -1.13
N ILE A 46 10.63 -1.43 0.12
CA ILE A 46 11.35 -2.33 1.04
C ILE A 46 10.51 -3.57 1.33
N GLU A 47 9.23 -3.39 1.62
CA GLU A 47 8.34 -4.51 1.91
C GLU A 47 8.11 -5.41 0.69
N VAL A 48 7.98 -4.83 -0.50
CA VAL A 48 7.87 -5.59 -1.75
C VAL A 48 9.13 -6.45 -1.97
N ALA A 49 10.30 -5.84 -1.90
CA ALA A 49 11.56 -6.57 -2.07
C ALA A 49 11.75 -7.65 -0.99
N ALA A 50 11.47 -7.32 0.27
CA ALA A 50 11.58 -8.27 1.38
C ALA A 50 10.65 -9.48 1.22
N ALA A 51 9.41 -9.27 0.80
CA ALA A 51 8.45 -10.35 0.60
C ALA A 51 8.92 -11.31 -0.50
N ILE A 52 9.40 -10.80 -1.62
CA ILE A 52 9.90 -11.64 -2.73
C ILE A 52 11.18 -12.38 -2.31
N ALA A 53 12.10 -11.71 -1.62
CA ALA A 53 13.31 -12.35 -1.12
C ALA A 53 13.01 -13.51 -0.17
N ARG A 54 12.05 -13.34 0.72
CA ARG A 54 11.65 -14.38 1.69
C ARG A 54 10.98 -15.57 1.01
N ARG A 55 10.18 -15.33 -0.04
CA ARG A 55 9.48 -16.39 -0.79
C ARG A 55 10.41 -17.17 -1.72
N THR A 56 11.33 -16.47 -2.39
CA THR A 56 12.11 -17.03 -3.49
C THR A 56 13.57 -17.31 -3.14
N ARG A 57 14.10 -16.67 -2.08
CA ARG A 57 15.53 -16.68 -1.75
C ARG A 57 16.39 -16.25 -2.95
N ASN A 58 15.86 -15.39 -3.80
CA ASN A 58 16.50 -14.90 -5.01
C ASN A 58 16.60 -13.37 -4.97
N ARG A 59 17.81 -12.87 -4.78
CA ARG A 59 18.09 -11.43 -4.69
C ARG A 59 17.70 -10.69 -5.98
N ALA A 60 18.00 -11.27 -7.14
CA ALA A 60 17.72 -10.62 -8.43
C ALA A 60 16.22 -10.43 -8.63
N LEU A 61 15.40 -11.44 -8.30
CA LEU A 61 13.94 -11.33 -8.36
C LEU A 61 13.40 -10.29 -7.37
N ALA A 62 13.95 -10.26 -6.15
CA ALA A 62 13.53 -9.30 -5.14
C ALA A 62 13.82 -7.85 -5.56
N MET A 63 15.01 -7.60 -6.10
CA MET A 63 15.39 -6.28 -6.60
C MET A 63 14.54 -5.86 -7.81
N ALA A 64 14.28 -6.78 -8.74
CA ALA A 64 13.41 -6.52 -9.89
C ALA A 64 11.98 -6.18 -9.45
N ALA A 65 11.45 -6.85 -8.44
CA ALA A 65 10.13 -6.55 -7.87
C ALA A 65 10.07 -5.15 -7.24
N GLY A 66 11.10 -4.76 -6.50
CA GLY A 66 11.22 -3.41 -5.93
C GLY A 66 11.31 -2.34 -7.02
N GLU A 67 12.10 -2.56 -8.06
CA GLU A 67 12.21 -1.66 -9.20
C GLU A 67 10.88 -1.51 -9.94
N ALA A 68 10.15 -2.60 -10.14
CA ALA A 68 8.83 -2.56 -10.76
C ALA A 68 7.82 -1.75 -9.93
N ALA A 69 7.88 -1.88 -8.61
CA ALA A 69 7.06 -1.08 -7.71
C ALA A 69 7.37 0.42 -7.82
N LEU A 70 8.66 0.78 -7.90
CA LEU A 70 9.09 2.17 -8.09
C LEU A 70 8.75 2.73 -9.48
N ALA A 71 8.61 1.87 -10.47
CA ALA A 71 8.30 2.26 -11.84
C ALA A 71 6.81 2.48 -12.09
N MET A 72 5.96 2.34 -11.08
CA MET A 72 4.53 2.61 -11.22
C MET A 72 4.29 4.03 -11.70
N PRO A 73 3.48 4.22 -12.76
CA PRO A 73 3.12 5.57 -13.20
C PRO A 73 2.30 6.29 -12.14
N TYR A 74 2.45 7.62 -12.12
CA TYR A 74 1.73 8.51 -11.19
C TYR A 74 2.08 8.29 -9.72
N LEU A 75 3.23 7.69 -9.44
CA LEU A 75 3.74 7.44 -8.10
C LEU A 75 4.46 8.66 -7.52
N THR A 76 4.05 9.06 -6.32
CA THR A 76 4.83 9.93 -5.44
C THR A 76 5.31 9.10 -4.25
N LEU A 77 6.62 9.04 -4.06
CA LEU A 77 7.22 8.34 -2.93
C LEU A 77 7.46 9.34 -1.79
N HIS A 78 6.91 9.06 -0.62
CA HIS A 78 7.06 9.90 0.57
C HIS A 78 8.19 9.38 1.45
N SER A 79 9.16 10.24 1.75
CA SER A 79 10.23 9.93 2.68
C SER A 79 9.70 9.83 4.11
N LEU A 80 10.21 8.90 4.87
CA LEU A 80 9.96 8.82 6.30
C LEU A 80 10.83 9.85 7.02
N ASP A 81 10.47 11.11 6.89
CA ASP A 81 11.12 12.21 7.57
C ASP A 81 10.63 12.36 9.01
N HIS A 82 11.15 13.36 9.72
CA HIS A 82 10.78 13.60 11.11
C HIS A 82 9.26 13.82 11.28
N ALA A 83 8.65 14.61 10.43
CA ALA A 83 7.22 14.93 10.50
C ALA A 83 6.34 13.69 10.26
N LEU A 84 6.64 12.90 9.23
CA LEU A 84 5.89 11.69 8.92
C LEU A 84 6.10 10.62 10.00
N ALA A 85 7.31 10.50 10.54
CA ALA A 85 7.59 9.58 11.64
C ALA A 85 6.79 9.93 12.91
N ALA A 86 6.69 11.21 13.25
CA ALA A 86 5.88 11.68 14.37
C ALA A 86 4.39 11.38 14.16
N GLU A 87 3.87 11.63 12.97
CA GLU A 87 2.48 11.32 12.63
C GLU A 87 2.21 9.80 12.68
N ALA A 88 3.10 8.99 12.15
CA ALA A 88 2.99 7.53 12.19
C ALA A 88 3.05 7.00 13.63
N ALA A 89 3.87 7.58 14.49
CA ALA A 89 3.92 7.22 15.91
C ALA A 89 2.59 7.53 16.61
N ASP A 90 1.99 8.68 16.34
CA ASP A 90 0.66 9.03 16.86
C ASP A 90 -0.42 8.06 16.39
N VAL A 91 -0.43 7.72 15.10
CA VAL A 91 -1.36 6.72 14.54
C VAL A 91 -1.15 5.35 15.19
N ALA A 92 0.08 4.91 15.35
CA ALA A 92 0.40 3.62 15.98
C ALA A 92 -0.12 3.56 17.42
N ALA A 93 0.11 4.62 18.19
CA ALA A 93 -0.34 4.72 19.58
C ALA A 93 -1.86 4.80 19.69
N THR A 94 -2.50 5.59 18.82
CA THR A 94 -3.95 5.81 18.85
C THR A 94 -4.73 4.57 18.41
N CYS A 95 -4.25 3.90 17.35
CA CYS A 95 -4.96 2.78 16.73
C CYS A 95 -4.42 1.41 17.16
N ALA A 96 -3.38 1.35 17.98
CA ALA A 96 -2.70 0.11 18.37
C ALA A 96 -2.25 -0.72 17.15
N LEU A 97 -1.73 -0.05 16.13
CA LEU A 97 -1.21 -0.67 14.92
C LEU A 97 0.28 -1.01 15.04
N ARG A 98 0.71 -2.01 14.26
CA ARG A 98 2.14 -2.26 14.06
C ARG A 98 2.77 -1.07 13.34
N GLY A 99 4.07 -0.84 13.56
CA GLY A 99 4.77 0.33 13.03
C GLY A 99 4.66 0.46 11.50
N ALA A 100 4.85 -0.62 10.77
CA ALA A 100 4.72 -0.60 9.30
C ALA A 100 3.31 -0.18 8.85
N ASP A 101 2.28 -0.74 9.46
CA ASP A 101 0.88 -0.40 9.14
C ASP A 101 0.58 1.07 9.44
N ALA A 102 1.10 1.57 10.56
CA ALA A 102 0.95 2.97 10.94
C ALA A 102 1.60 3.93 9.93
N VAL A 103 2.72 3.55 9.33
CA VAL A 103 3.37 4.34 8.28
C VAL A 103 2.49 4.46 7.04
N TYR A 104 1.84 3.39 6.61
CA TYR A 104 0.88 3.45 5.49
C TYR A 104 -0.31 4.34 5.81
N VAL A 105 -0.88 4.19 6.99
CA VAL A 105 -2.02 5.03 7.43
C VAL A 105 -1.64 6.49 7.48
N ALA A 106 -0.49 6.83 8.07
CA ALA A 106 0.00 8.19 8.17
C ALA A 106 0.28 8.79 6.78
N THR A 107 0.88 8.01 5.87
CA THR A 107 1.12 8.45 4.49
C THR A 107 -0.18 8.76 3.77
N ALA A 108 -1.18 7.89 3.89
CA ALA A 108 -2.49 8.11 3.29
C ALA A 108 -3.16 9.38 3.85
N ARG A 109 -3.13 9.59 5.16
CA ARG A 109 -3.66 10.81 5.78
C ARG A 109 -2.97 12.06 5.27
N HIS A 110 -1.65 12.05 5.26
CA HIS A 110 -0.84 13.18 4.81
C HIS A 110 -1.15 13.56 3.35
N ALA A 111 -1.36 12.58 2.50
CA ALA A 111 -1.64 12.78 1.07
C ALA A 111 -3.13 13.00 0.76
N GLY A 112 -4.02 12.96 1.74
CA GLY A 112 -5.46 12.96 1.49
C GLY A 112 -5.90 11.79 0.62
N ALA A 113 -5.28 10.63 0.83
CA ALA A 113 -5.48 9.43 0.04
C ALA A 113 -6.36 8.39 0.75
N THR A 114 -7.00 7.53 -0.04
CA THR A 114 -7.63 6.31 0.48
C THR A 114 -6.57 5.21 0.57
N LEU A 115 -6.42 4.62 1.74
CA LEU A 115 -5.57 3.44 1.92
C LEU A 115 -6.34 2.19 1.47
N LEU A 116 -5.76 1.44 0.54
CA LEU A 116 -6.29 0.15 0.11
C LEU A 116 -5.46 -0.97 0.74
N THR A 117 -6.12 -1.85 1.47
CA THR A 117 -5.48 -2.95 2.19
C THR A 117 -6.34 -4.22 2.16
N LEU A 118 -5.68 -5.38 2.23
CA LEU A 118 -6.33 -6.67 2.45
C LEU A 118 -6.41 -7.02 3.94
N ASP A 119 -5.77 -6.23 4.81
CA ASP A 119 -5.68 -6.51 6.24
C ASP A 119 -6.91 -5.94 6.98
N ALA A 120 -7.75 -6.85 7.46
CA ALA A 120 -8.95 -6.47 8.22
C ALA A 120 -8.63 -5.75 9.53
N GLU A 121 -7.51 -6.07 10.18
CA GLU A 121 -7.09 -5.42 11.43
C GLU A 121 -6.76 -3.93 11.17
N VAL A 122 -6.03 -3.64 10.11
CA VAL A 122 -5.71 -2.26 9.72
C VAL A 122 -7.00 -1.50 9.42
N ARG A 123 -7.88 -2.09 8.64
CA ARG A 123 -9.16 -1.47 8.28
C ARG A 123 -9.99 -1.14 9.52
N ASP A 124 -10.12 -2.09 10.43
CA ASP A 124 -10.97 -1.92 11.62
C ASP A 124 -10.36 -0.91 12.60
N ARG A 125 -9.05 -0.98 12.85
CA ARG A 125 -8.38 -0.12 13.82
C ARG A 125 -8.15 1.30 13.33
N ALA A 126 -7.93 1.50 12.03
CA ALA A 126 -7.66 2.82 11.45
C ALA A 126 -8.94 3.54 10.96
N ALA A 127 -10.11 2.93 11.02
CA ALA A 127 -11.36 3.48 10.47
C ALA A 127 -11.71 4.88 10.97
N GLY A 128 -11.35 5.22 12.22
CA GLY A 128 -11.62 6.53 12.81
C GLY A 128 -10.61 7.62 12.45
N VAL A 129 -9.49 7.27 11.83
CA VAL A 129 -8.38 8.23 11.58
C VAL A 129 -8.01 8.37 10.11
N ALA A 130 -8.43 7.44 9.25
CA ALA A 130 -8.15 7.46 7.82
C ALA A 130 -9.29 6.83 7.03
N THR A 131 -9.35 7.13 5.73
CA THR A 131 -10.23 6.41 4.82
C THR A 131 -9.50 5.13 4.38
N VAL A 132 -9.98 3.98 4.86
CA VAL A 132 -9.40 2.67 4.58
C VAL A 132 -10.45 1.80 3.92
N ARG A 133 -10.10 1.16 2.81
CA ARG A 133 -10.99 0.29 2.04
C ARG A 133 -10.28 -0.97 1.57
N THR A 134 -11.05 -2.00 1.29
CA THR A 134 -10.57 -3.17 0.56
C THR A 134 -10.54 -2.88 -0.95
N PRO A 135 -9.80 -3.65 -1.74
CA PRO A 135 -9.89 -3.60 -3.20
C PRO A 135 -11.32 -3.75 -3.75
N ALA A 136 -12.12 -4.62 -3.12
CA ALA A 136 -13.52 -4.82 -3.52
C ALA A 136 -14.39 -3.57 -3.30
N GLU A 137 -14.26 -2.95 -2.14
CA GLU A 137 -15.00 -1.73 -1.79
C GLU A 137 -14.62 -0.57 -2.71
N TRP A 138 -13.35 -0.44 -3.03
CA TRP A 138 -12.87 0.57 -3.97
C TRP A 138 -13.46 0.37 -5.38
N SER A 139 -13.41 -0.85 -5.90
CA SER A 139 -13.95 -1.18 -7.22
C SER A 139 -15.45 -0.90 -7.31
N GLY A 140 -16.20 -1.23 -6.25
CA GLY A 140 -17.62 -0.90 -6.16
C GLY A 140 -17.90 0.60 -6.15
N ALA A 141 -17.08 1.39 -5.48
CA ALA A 141 -17.21 2.85 -5.43
C ALA A 141 -16.87 3.54 -6.76
N MET A 142 -16.08 2.87 -7.63
CA MET A 142 -15.67 3.38 -8.94
C MET A 142 -16.60 2.97 -10.08
N ALA A 143 -17.47 2.03 -9.81
CA ALA A 143 -18.51 1.62 -10.77
C ALA A 143 -19.68 2.64 -10.77
#